data_109c6c6b9920f6463ce4e6472b9519d1
#
_entry.id   109c6c6b9920f6463ce4e6472b9519d1
#
_cell.length_a   1.000
_cell.length_b   1.000
_cell.length_c   1.000
_cell.angle_alpha   90.00
_cell.angle_beta   90.00
_cell.angle_gamma   90.00
#
_symmetry.space_group_name_H-M   'P 1'
#
loop_
_entity.id
_entity.type
_entity.pdbx_description
1 polymer ?
#
loop_
_entity_poly.entity_id
_entity_poly.type
_entity_poly.pdbx_seq_one_letter_code
_entity_poly.pdbx_strand_id
1 'polypeptide(L)'
;MSDSNGEMQTTAGAEGVKLNGLFAHKMGMSSVYGDNGESIPVTVLKMETWLVSQVKTKEKDGYSAIQLASRPKKAVNSSQAEKGHLKAAGFENGAHFVKEIRQAIPEGVQLGQRVAIGSIAKGDIVRVTSRSKGKGFAGSVKRHGFAGGPAAHGSKFHRQPGSSGNRTWPGRVMPGKRFPGHLGAETVTVRNVRVVEVLPAEGIILVKGPVPGARNTLVKLVKE
;
A
#
# COMPACT_ATOMS: atom_id res chain seq x y z
N MET A 1 -38.77 4.54 -13.03
CA MET A 1 -38.08 4.47 -11.72
C MET A 1 -36.72 5.06 -11.95
N SER A 2 -36.56 6.28 -11.51
CA SER A 2 -35.39 7.14 -11.81
C SER A 2 -34.24 6.81 -10.88
N ASP A 3 -33.16 6.31 -11.44
CA ASP A 3 -31.89 6.13 -10.75
C ASP A 3 -31.24 7.50 -10.51
N SER A 4 -31.39 8.01 -9.30
CA SER A 4 -30.63 9.18 -8.84
C SER A 4 -29.22 8.75 -8.45
N ASN A 5 -28.34 8.62 -9.44
CA ASN A 5 -26.90 8.62 -9.23
C ASN A 5 -26.48 10.03 -8.77
N GLY A 6 -26.32 10.21 -7.47
CA GLY A 6 -25.68 11.40 -6.91
C GLY A 6 -24.23 11.48 -7.36
N GLU A 7 -23.96 12.15 -8.45
CA GLU A 7 -22.63 12.54 -8.89
C GLU A 7 -22.06 13.49 -7.83
N MET A 8 -21.17 12.95 -6.98
CA MET A 8 -20.29 13.79 -6.16
C MET A 8 -19.38 14.57 -7.11
N GLN A 9 -19.71 15.84 -7.32
CA GLN A 9 -18.90 16.77 -8.09
C GLN A 9 -17.46 16.77 -7.58
N THR A 10 -16.56 16.31 -8.41
CA THR A 10 -15.11 16.35 -8.24
C THR A 10 -14.61 17.78 -8.40
N THR A 11 -14.74 18.61 -7.38
CA THR A 11 -13.98 19.86 -7.31
C THR A 11 -12.55 19.52 -6.91
N ALA A 12 -11.70 19.32 -7.92
CA ALA A 12 -10.25 19.25 -7.75
C ALA A 12 -9.77 20.64 -7.31
N GLY A 13 -9.11 20.71 -6.15
CA GLY A 13 -8.45 21.94 -5.70
C GLY A 13 -8.81 22.45 -4.31
N ALA A 14 -9.62 21.75 -3.53
CA ALA A 14 -9.99 22.18 -2.20
C ALA A 14 -8.83 22.01 -1.19
N GLU A 15 -8.59 23.04 -0.39
CA GLU A 15 -7.74 23.04 0.81
C GLU A 15 -8.11 21.86 1.70
N GLY A 16 -7.22 20.89 1.81
CA GLY A 16 -7.37 19.68 2.62
C GLY A 16 -6.31 19.62 3.71
N VAL A 17 -6.48 18.73 4.65
CA VAL A 17 -5.48 18.46 5.69
C VAL A 17 -4.20 17.93 5.06
N LYS A 18 -3.06 18.54 5.38
CA LYS A 18 -1.74 18.05 5.01
C LYS A 18 -1.28 17.04 6.05
N LEU A 19 -0.92 15.85 5.60
CA LEU A 19 -0.45 14.74 6.42
C LEU A 19 0.95 14.32 6.00
N ASN A 20 1.69 13.65 6.89
CA ASN A 20 3.01 13.08 6.56
C ASN A 20 2.93 11.87 5.62
N GLY A 21 1.74 11.45 5.24
CA GLY A 21 1.54 10.34 4.33
C GLY A 21 0.20 10.37 3.64
N LEU A 22 0.10 9.57 2.57
CA LEU A 22 -1.08 9.45 1.72
C LEU A 22 -1.33 7.99 1.36
N PHE A 23 -2.55 7.72 0.89
CA PHE A 23 -2.90 6.47 0.25
C PHE A 23 -3.30 6.72 -1.19
N ALA A 24 -2.76 5.91 -2.11
CA ALA A 24 -3.05 5.98 -3.53
C ALA A 24 -3.15 4.58 -4.14
N HIS A 25 -3.75 4.46 -5.30
CA HIS A 25 -3.85 3.21 -6.05
C HIS A 25 -2.81 3.17 -7.16
N LYS A 26 -2.10 2.05 -7.28
CA LYS A 26 -1.14 1.83 -8.36
C LYS A 26 -1.87 1.64 -9.69
N MET A 27 -1.66 2.55 -10.64
CA MET A 27 -2.26 2.45 -11.97
C MET A 27 -1.39 1.65 -12.92
N GLY A 28 -0.09 1.90 -12.94
CA GLY A 28 0.85 1.24 -13.84
C GLY A 28 2.24 1.86 -13.76
N MET A 29 3.04 1.60 -14.77
CA MET A 29 4.36 2.22 -14.94
C MET A 29 4.41 2.94 -16.29
N SER A 30 5.18 4.01 -16.34
CA SER A 30 5.49 4.82 -17.50
C SER A 30 6.92 5.31 -17.41
N SER A 31 7.35 6.12 -18.34
CA SER A 31 8.61 6.86 -18.28
C SER A 31 8.35 8.35 -18.47
N VAL A 32 9.15 9.17 -17.81
CA VAL A 32 9.16 10.63 -17.95
C VAL A 32 10.58 11.05 -18.29
N TYR A 33 10.73 12.06 -19.10
CA TYR A 33 12.05 12.62 -19.41
C TYR A 33 12.41 13.69 -18.38
N GLY A 34 13.61 13.59 -17.83
CA GLY A 34 14.18 14.59 -16.95
C GLY A 34 14.68 15.80 -17.73
N ASP A 35 15.05 16.85 -17.00
CA ASP A 35 15.53 18.12 -17.57
C ASP A 35 16.79 17.95 -18.44
N ASN A 36 17.58 16.90 -18.18
CA ASN A 36 18.78 16.55 -18.96
C ASN A 36 18.50 15.57 -20.11
N GLY A 37 17.23 15.31 -20.45
CA GLY A 37 16.84 14.32 -21.48
C GLY A 37 16.96 12.86 -21.06
N GLU A 38 17.27 12.57 -19.80
CA GLU A 38 17.32 11.20 -19.26
C GLU A 38 15.91 10.60 -19.12
N SER A 39 15.74 9.34 -19.53
CA SER A 39 14.50 8.61 -19.32
C SER A 39 14.42 8.09 -17.89
N ILE A 40 13.46 8.58 -17.12
CA ILE A 40 13.22 8.20 -15.74
C ILE A 40 12.01 7.24 -15.69
N PRO A 41 12.19 5.96 -15.31
CA PRO A 41 11.06 5.06 -15.13
C PRO A 41 10.26 5.49 -13.91
N VAL A 42 8.95 5.61 -14.06
CA VAL A 42 8.03 6.05 -13.00
C VAL A 42 6.87 5.08 -12.81
N THR A 43 6.42 4.95 -11.57
CA THR A 43 5.14 4.33 -11.25
C THR A 43 4.09 5.42 -11.05
N VAL A 44 2.97 5.27 -11.73
CA VAL A 44 1.82 6.17 -11.65
C VAL A 44 0.91 5.71 -10.51
N LEU A 45 0.70 6.58 -9.54
CA LEU A 45 -0.17 6.39 -8.39
C LEU A 45 -1.33 7.37 -8.46
N LYS A 46 -2.57 6.89 -8.43
CA LYS A 46 -3.78 7.72 -8.42
C LYS A 46 -4.34 7.80 -7.01
N MET A 47 -4.43 8.99 -6.48
CA MET A 47 -5.09 9.28 -5.22
C MET A 47 -6.59 9.43 -5.45
N GLU A 48 -7.37 8.75 -4.64
CA GLU A 48 -8.82 8.97 -4.53
C GLU A 48 -9.11 9.95 -3.39
N THR A 49 -10.37 10.31 -3.25
CA THR A 49 -10.80 11.15 -2.13
C THR A 49 -10.72 10.36 -0.83
N TRP A 50 -9.91 10.84 0.10
CA TRP A 50 -9.79 10.33 1.46
C TRP A 50 -10.36 11.34 2.45
N LEU A 51 -11.20 10.88 3.37
CA LEU A 51 -11.78 11.69 4.44
C LEU A 51 -11.23 11.23 5.79
N VAL A 52 -11.06 12.16 6.70
CA VAL A 52 -10.70 11.88 8.09
C VAL A 52 -11.89 11.22 8.78
N SER A 53 -11.74 9.95 9.19
CA SER A 53 -12.81 9.20 9.86
C SER A 53 -12.70 9.21 11.38
N GLN A 54 -11.48 9.28 11.91
CA GLN A 54 -11.25 9.36 13.35
C GLN A 54 -9.88 9.98 13.63
N VAL A 55 -9.77 10.73 14.70
CA VAL A 55 -8.52 11.24 15.25
C VAL A 55 -8.24 10.47 16.53
N LYS A 56 -7.10 9.77 16.57
CA LYS A 56 -6.67 8.95 17.72
C LYS A 56 -5.63 9.69 18.54
N THR A 57 -5.88 9.80 19.83
CA THR A 57 -4.99 10.50 20.77
C THR A 57 -4.31 9.52 21.72
N LYS A 58 -3.15 9.93 22.26
CA LYS A 58 -2.41 9.10 23.23
C LYS A 58 -3.23 8.78 24.49
N GLU A 59 -4.08 9.69 24.92
CA GLU A 59 -4.88 9.54 26.16
C GLU A 59 -5.95 8.45 26.02
N LYS A 60 -6.62 8.38 24.87
CA LYS A 60 -7.74 7.45 24.64
C LYS A 60 -7.28 6.14 23.99
N ASP A 61 -6.39 6.22 23.01
CA ASP A 61 -6.03 5.08 22.14
C ASP A 61 -4.60 4.56 22.41
N GLY A 62 -3.83 5.22 23.28
CA GLY A 62 -2.44 4.87 23.59
C GLY A 62 -1.42 5.31 22.54
N TYR A 63 -1.84 5.86 21.39
CA TYR A 63 -0.97 6.38 20.35
C TYR A 63 -1.68 7.47 19.53
N SER A 64 -0.88 8.30 18.85
CA SER A 64 -1.42 9.36 17.97
C SER A 64 -1.46 8.88 16.53
N ALA A 65 -2.64 8.97 15.91
CA ALA A 65 -2.85 8.63 14.50
C ALA A 65 -4.10 9.33 13.95
N ILE A 66 -4.14 9.45 12.63
CA ILE A 66 -5.33 9.90 11.89
C ILE A 66 -5.84 8.72 11.08
N GLN A 67 -7.08 8.32 11.33
CA GLN A 67 -7.75 7.30 10.54
C GLN A 67 -8.43 7.95 9.34
N LEU A 68 -8.21 7.37 8.19
CA LEU A 68 -8.74 7.82 6.91
C LEU A 68 -9.65 6.76 6.31
N ALA A 69 -10.75 7.20 5.69
CA ALA A 69 -11.68 6.34 4.98
C ALA A 69 -11.83 6.78 3.53
N SER A 70 -12.04 5.82 2.63
CA SER A 70 -12.26 6.06 1.21
C SER A 70 -13.18 5.01 0.61
N ARG A 71 -13.83 5.35 -0.51
CA ARG A 71 -14.81 4.54 -1.25
C ARG A 71 -16.00 4.10 -0.41
N PRO A 72 -17.16 4.75 -0.53
CA PRO A 72 -18.38 4.33 0.17
C PRO A 72 -18.79 2.92 -0.25
N LYS A 73 -19.28 2.13 0.71
CA LYS A 73 -19.85 0.80 0.49
C LYS A 73 -21.33 0.87 0.13
N LYS A 74 -21.84 -0.17 -0.51
CA LYS A 74 -23.28 -0.39 -0.66
C LYS A 74 -23.88 -0.82 0.70
N ALA A 75 -25.09 -0.41 0.98
CA ALA A 75 -25.79 -0.69 2.25
C ALA A 75 -25.86 -2.19 2.62
N VAL A 76 -26.00 -3.05 1.59
CA VAL A 76 -26.07 -4.52 1.73
C VAL A 76 -24.75 -5.12 2.25
N ASN A 77 -23.60 -4.52 1.92
CA ASN A 77 -22.27 -5.03 2.26
C ASN A 77 -21.69 -4.41 3.54
N SER A 78 -22.49 -3.70 4.32
CA SER A 78 -22.05 -2.94 5.47
C SER A 78 -22.68 -3.42 6.76
N SER A 79 -21.87 -3.69 7.76
CA SER A 79 -22.36 -4.01 9.11
C SER A 79 -22.86 -2.75 9.84
N GLN A 80 -23.72 -2.94 10.85
CA GLN A 80 -24.22 -1.83 11.68
C GLN A 80 -23.07 -1.13 12.42
N ALA A 81 -22.07 -1.88 12.86
CA ALA A 81 -20.89 -1.34 13.52
C ALA A 81 -20.08 -0.40 12.60
N GLU A 82 -19.84 -0.81 11.33
CA GLU A 82 -19.16 0.04 10.34
C GLU A 82 -19.96 1.32 10.04
N LYS A 83 -21.29 1.20 9.90
CA LYS A 83 -22.17 2.36 9.69
C LYS A 83 -22.07 3.35 10.85
N GLY A 84 -22.18 2.85 12.09
CA GLY A 84 -22.07 3.68 13.30
C GLY A 84 -20.71 4.38 13.42
N HIS A 85 -19.62 3.64 13.15
CA HIS A 85 -18.26 4.16 13.25
C HIS A 85 -17.96 5.27 12.22
N LEU A 86 -18.44 5.13 11.00
CA LEU A 86 -18.06 6.02 9.88
C LEU A 86 -19.12 7.08 9.56
N LYS A 87 -20.27 7.06 10.22
CA LYS A 87 -21.36 8.03 10.02
C LYS A 87 -20.90 9.47 10.25
N ALA A 88 -20.13 9.70 11.31
CA ALA A 88 -19.62 11.04 11.65
C ALA A 88 -18.63 11.60 10.59
N ALA A 89 -18.01 10.73 9.80
CA ALA A 89 -17.10 11.10 8.71
C ALA A 89 -17.80 11.28 7.35
N GLY A 90 -19.13 11.17 7.29
CA GLY A 90 -19.91 11.32 6.06
C GLY A 90 -20.10 10.03 5.26
N PHE A 91 -19.78 8.85 5.81
CA PHE A 91 -20.01 7.55 5.18
C PHE A 91 -21.23 6.85 5.82
N GLU A 92 -22.43 7.07 5.30
CA GLU A 92 -23.67 6.46 5.85
C GLU A 92 -23.63 4.94 5.84
N ASN A 93 -23.05 4.34 4.79
CA ASN A 93 -23.01 2.90 4.59
C ASN A 93 -21.60 2.29 4.83
N GLY A 94 -20.71 3.00 5.54
CA GLY A 94 -19.34 2.55 5.73
C GLY A 94 -18.43 2.77 4.52
N ALA A 95 -17.17 2.37 4.62
CA ALA A 95 -16.16 2.56 3.57
C ALA A 95 -15.40 1.28 3.24
N HIS A 96 -14.93 1.14 1.99
CA HIS A 96 -14.14 0.00 1.56
C HIS A 96 -12.74 -0.01 2.18
N PHE A 97 -12.13 1.16 2.29
CA PHE A 97 -10.80 1.31 2.84
C PHE A 97 -10.85 2.19 4.08
N VAL A 98 -10.40 1.62 5.19
CA VAL A 98 -10.18 2.33 6.45
C VAL A 98 -8.73 2.06 6.84
N LYS A 99 -7.92 3.10 6.89
CA LYS A 99 -6.47 3.01 7.11
C LYS A 99 -5.99 4.14 8.01
N GLU A 100 -4.86 3.93 8.67
CA GLU A 100 -4.29 4.89 9.61
C GLU A 100 -2.92 5.39 9.17
N ILE A 101 -2.69 6.69 9.41
CA ILE A 101 -1.37 7.31 9.32
C ILE A 101 -0.98 7.69 10.75
N ARG A 102 0.07 7.04 11.26
CA ARG A 102 0.64 7.35 12.58
C ARG A 102 1.52 8.57 12.46
N GLN A 103 1.12 9.64 13.08
CA GLN A 103 1.85 10.92 13.14
C GLN A 103 1.34 11.74 14.32
N ALA A 104 2.04 12.82 14.66
CA ALA A 104 1.50 13.87 15.51
C ALA A 104 0.26 14.47 14.83
N ILE A 105 -0.75 14.78 15.60
CA ILE A 105 -2.02 15.32 15.09
C ILE A 105 -1.78 16.78 14.72
N PRO A 106 -1.95 17.20 13.45
CA PRO A 106 -1.92 18.60 13.08
C PRO A 106 -3.04 19.37 13.76
N GLU A 107 -2.83 20.64 14.04
CA GLU A 107 -3.86 21.50 14.59
C GLU A 107 -5.01 21.70 13.60
N GLY A 108 -6.24 21.75 14.09
CA GLY A 108 -7.43 22.01 13.27
C GLY A 108 -7.95 20.85 12.45
N VAL A 109 -7.50 19.60 12.67
CA VAL A 109 -8.05 18.42 12.00
C VAL A 109 -9.45 18.09 12.51
N GLN A 110 -10.43 18.06 11.60
CA GLN A 110 -11.83 17.74 11.90
C GLN A 110 -12.27 16.45 11.19
N LEU A 111 -13.28 15.78 11.76
CA LEU A 111 -13.91 14.62 11.13
C LEU A 111 -14.62 15.03 9.82
N GLY A 112 -14.55 14.16 8.81
CA GLY A 112 -15.11 14.42 7.49
C GLY A 112 -14.26 15.31 6.58
N GLN A 113 -13.17 15.89 7.08
CA GLN A 113 -12.29 16.74 6.30
C GLN A 113 -11.52 15.94 5.24
N ARG A 114 -11.35 16.53 4.04
CA ARG A 114 -10.59 15.90 2.94
C ARG A 114 -9.09 15.99 3.18
N VAL A 115 -8.36 14.98 2.70
CA VAL A 115 -6.89 14.97 2.72
C VAL A 115 -6.36 15.58 1.42
N ALA A 116 -5.45 16.54 1.55
CA ALA A 116 -4.83 17.20 0.39
C ALA A 116 -3.73 16.35 -0.23
N ILE A 117 -3.72 16.25 -1.56
CA ILE A 117 -2.63 15.62 -2.31
C ILE A 117 -1.31 16.39 -2.15
N GLY A 118 -1.38 17.70 -1.93
CA GLY A 118 -0.24 18.57 -1.66
C GLY A 118 0.51 18.30 -0.35
N SER A 119 0.14 17.24 0.36
CA SER A 119 0.93 16.69 1.46
C SER A 119 2.30 16.18 1.01
N ILE A 120 2.41 15.76 -0.26
CA ILE A 120 3.65 15.28 -0.89
C ILE A 120 3.99 16.21 -2.04
N ALA A 121 5.24 16.66 -2.11
CA ALA A 121 5.74 17.57 -3.14
C ALA A 121 6.74 16.88 -4.08
N LYS A 122 6.99 17.50 -5.24
CA LYS A 122 8.07 17.09 -6.16
C LYS A 122 9.41 17.11 -5.43
N GLY A 123 10.19 16.05 -5.58
CA GLY A 123 11.51 15.91 -4.96
C GLY A 123 11.51 15.25 -3.58
N ASP A 124 10.35 15.14 -2.92
CA ASP A 124 10.25 14.46 -1.62
C ASP A 124 10.74 13.01 -1.71
N ILE A 125 11.35 12.55 -0.63
CA ILE A 125 11.71 11.15 -0.44
C ILE A 125 10.62 10.50 0.40
N VAL A 126 10.07 9.39 -0.10
CA VAL A 126 8.96 8.69 0.53
C VAL A 126 9.25 7.21 0.72
N ARG A 127 8.68 6.67 1.78
CA ARG A 127 8.59 5.24 2.02
C ARG A 127 7.27 4.72 1.47
N VAL A 128 7.36 3.72 0.62
CA VAL A 128 6.22 3.13 -0.10
C VAL A 128 5.93 1.75 0.45
N THR A 129 4.74 1.55 1.00
CA THR A 129 4.31 0.26 1.56
C THR A 129 3.08 -0.24 0.83
N SER A 130 3.12 -1.49 0.35
CA SER A 130 1.99 -2.12 -0.32
C SER A 130 2.04 -3.63 -0.21
N ARG A 131 0.96 -4.32 -0.61
CA ARG A 131 0.92 -5.78 -0.68
C ARG A 131 1.54 -6.26 -1.99
N SER A 132 2.54 -7.13 -1.90
CA SER A 132 3.23 -7.70 -3.07
C SER A 132 2.31 -8.64 -3.87
N LYS A 133 2.66 -8.90 -5.14
CA LYS A 133 1.96 -9.89 -5.95
C LYS A 133 2.13 -11.28 -5.35
N GLY A 134 1.03 -12.02 -5.19
CA GLY A 134 1.06 -13.43 -4.78
C GLY A 134 1.71 -14.30 -5.87
N LYS A 135 2.49 -15.28 -5.46
CA LYS A 135 3.16 -16.26 -6.33
C LYS A 135 2.78 -17.70 -5.97
N GLY A 136 1.78 -17.85 -5.07
CA GLY A 136 1.29 -19.13 -4.60
C GLY A 136 2.32 -19.92 -3.79
N PHE A 137 2.20 -21.25 -3.79
CA PHE A 137 3.20 -22.14 -3.21
C PHE A 137 4.42 -22.19 -4.13
N ALA A 138 5.60 -21.92 -3.61
CA ALA A 138 6.85 -21.87 -4.35
C ALA A 138 7.88 -22.83 -3.76
N GLY A 139 8.59 -23.56 -4.63
CA GLY A 139 9.71 -24.41 -4.26
C GLY A 139 10.92 -23.62 -3.76
N SER A 140 11.85 -24.29 -3.10
CA SER A 140 13.02 -23.68 -2.45
C SER A 140 13.90 -22.87 -3.42
N VAL A 141 14.03 -23.32 -4.65
CA VAL A 141 14.78 -22.61 -5.71
C VAL A 141 14.15 -21.24 -5.98
N LYS A 142 12.84 -21.18 -6.22
CA LYS A 142 12.14 -19.91 -6.50
C LYS A 142 12.01 -19.03 -5.27
N ARG A 143 11.73 -19.64 -4.10
CA ARG A 143 11.44 -18.90 -2.86
C ARG A 143 12.69 -18.32 -2.20
N HIS A 144 13.77 -19.07 -2.22
CA HIS A 144 15.00 -18.76 -1.46
C HIS A 144 16.26 -18.66 -2.31
N GLY A 145 16.17 -18.90 -3.62
CA GLY A 145 17.33 -18.86 -4.51
C GLY A 145 18.30 -20.03 -4.35
N PHE A 146 17.82 -21.21 -3.94
CA PHE A 146 18.69 -22.40 -3.83
C PHE A 146 19.20 -22.82 -5.20
N ALA A 147 20.46 -23.26 -5.27
CA ALA A 147 21.11 -23.65 -6.50
C ALA A 147 20.47 -24.92 -7.14
N GLY A 148 20.03 -25.86 -6.34
CA GLY A 148 19.61 -27.17 -6.82
C GLY A 148 20.81 -28.05 -7.17
N GLY A 149 20.58 -29.09 -7.99
CA GLY A 149 21.58 -30.02 -8.47
C GLY A 149 21.67 -30.05 -10.00
N PRO A 150 22.60 -30.86 -10.56
CA PRO A 150 22.73 -31.03 -12.00
C PRO A 150 21.44 -31.50 -12.67
N ALA A 151 21.19 -31.04 -13.88
CA ALA A 151 20.03 -31.47 -14.69
C ALA A 151 20.34 -32.70 -15.57
N ALA A 152 21.63 -33.03 -15.75
CA ALA A 152 22.14 -34.11 -16.57
C ALA A 152 23.08 -35.03 -15.78
N HIS A 153 23.86 -35.88 -16.45
CA HIS A 153 24.82 -36.82 -15.86
C HIS A 153 24.20 -37.81 -14.85
N GLY A 154 22.95 -38.24 -15.08
CA GLY A 154 22.25 -39.22 -14.24
C GLY A 154 21.83 -38.68 -12.86
N SER A 155 21.96 -37.38 -12.62
CA SER A 155 21.50 -36.77 -11.37
C SER A 155 19.99 -36.92 -11.19
N LYS A 156 19.57 -37.33 -10.00
CA LYS A 156 18.14 -37.34 -9.58
C LYS A 156 17.80 -36.19 -8.64
N PHE A 157 18.76 -35.29 -8.38
CA PHE A 157 18.59 -34.20 -7.42
C PHE A 157 17.81 -33.03 -7.99
N HIS A 158 18.14 -32.56 -9.21
CA HIS A 158 17.47 -31.47 -9.94
C HIS A 158 17.15 -30.23 -9.06
N ARG A 159 15.89 -30.07 -8.68
CA ARG A 159 15.38 -28.90 -7.94
C ARG A 159 15.05 -29.19 -6.46
N GLN A 160 15.59 -30.27 -5.91
CA GLN A 160 15.36 -30.63 -4.52
C GLN A 160 16.05 -29.63 -3.56
N PRO A 161 15.49 -29.41 -2.34
CA PRO A 161 16.03 -28.44 -1.39
C PRO A 161 17.35 -28.88 -0.73
N GLY A 162 17.71 -30.16 -0.77
CA GLY A 162 18.86 -30.73 -0.09
C GLY A 162 18.56 -31.15 1.36
N SER A 163 19.61 -31.26 2.17
CA SER A 163 19.52 -31.71 3.56
C SER A 163 18.67 -30.79 4.43
N SER A 164 17.81 -31.37 5.26
CA SER A 164 16.94 -30.67 6.21
C SER A 164 17.63 -30.38 7.55
N GLY A 165 18.77 -31.00 7.83
CA GLY A 165 19.49 -30.83 9.10
C GLY A 165 20.42 -31.99 9.42
N ASN A 166 20.97 -31.99 10.63
CA ASN A 166 21.83 -33.00 11.14
C ASN A 166 21.01 -34.24 11.57
N ARG A 167 21.69 -35.40 11.73
CA ARG A 167 21.06 -36.69 12.00
C ARG A 167 20.56 -36.78 13.44
N THR A 168 21.41 -37.22 14.35
CA THR A 168 21.04 -37.62 15.71
C THR A 168 20.84 -36.42 16.62
N TRP A 169 21.71 -35.45 16.54
CA TRP A 169 21.60 -34.20 17.30
C TRP A 169 21.53 -33.01 16.38
N PRO A 170 20.55 -32.11 16.52
CA PRO A 170 19.51 -31.98 17.56
C PRO A 170 18.26 -32.86 17.35
N GLY A 171 18.24 -33.81 16.40
CA GLY A 171 17.13 -34.73 16.14
C GLY A 171 15.85 -34.11 15.60
N ARG A 172 15.90 -32.82 15.23
CA ARG A 172 14.78 -32.06 14.69
C ARG A 172 15.23 -31.04 13.64
N VAL A 173 14.31 -30.61 12.81
CA VAL A 173 14.55 -29.45 11.92
C VAL A 173 14.50 -28.17 12.74
N MET A 174 15.57 -27.38 12.67
CA MET A 174 15.67 -26.15 13.43
C MET A 174 14.65 -25.09 12.93
N PRO A 175 14.07 -24.28 13.83
CA PRO A 175 13.23 -23.15 13.45
C PRO A 175 13.95 -22.20 12.48
N GLY A 176 13.20 -21.62 11.53
CA GLY A 176 13.79 -20.72 10.52
C GLY A 176 14.46 -21.40 9.34
N LYS A 177 14.52 -22.75 9.28
CA LYS A 177 15.04 -23.48 8.11
C LYS A 177 14.23 -23.14 6.86
N ARG A 178 14.93 -22.82 5.77
CA ARG A 178 14.31 -22.39 4.51
C ARG A 178 13.75 -23.57 3.74
N PHE A 179 12.42 -23.64 3.65
CA PHE A 179 11.67 -24.68 2.93
C PHE A 179 10.73 -24.09 1.87
N PRO A 180 10.18 -24.92 0.96
CA PRO A 180 9.07 -24.53 0.11
C PRO A 180 7.90 -23.95 0.92
N GLY A 181 7.11 -23.10 0.32
CA GLY A 181 5.95 -22.54 0.97
C GLY A 181 5.37 -21.35 0.23
N HIS A 182 4.45 -20.66 0.86
CA HIS A 182 3.80 -19.47 0.29
C HIS A 182 4.82 -18.37 0.01
N LEU A 183 4.70 -17.75 -1.17
CA LEU A 183 5.55 -16.64 -1.61
C LEU A 183 4.70 -15.50 -2.12
N GLY A 184 5.06 -14.28 -1.73
CA GLY A 184 4.32 -13.07 -2.10
C GLY A 184 3.02 -12.89 -1.31
N ALA A 185 2.17 -11.97 -1.74
CA ALA A 185 0.97 -11.53 -1.04
C ALA A 185 1.25 -11.07 0.41
N GLU A 186 2.43 -10.55 0.66
CA GLU A 186 2.90 -10.00 1.92
C GLU A 186 3.09 -8.50 1.83
N THR A 187 3.08 -7.82 2.96
CA THR A 187 3.34 -6.38 3.03
C THR A 187 4.82 -6.12 2.83
N VAL A 188 5.15 -5.37 1.78
CA VAL A 188 6.52 -4.99 1.42
C VAL A 188 6.65 -3.48 1.49
N THR A 189 7.75 -3.02 2.07
CA THR A 189 8.08 -1.60 2.15
C THR A 189 9.36 -1.33 1.37
N VAL A 190 9.29 -0.39 0.44
CA VAL A 190 10.42 0.17 -0.29
C VAL A 190 10.70 1.55 0.26
N ARG A 191 11.94 1.82 0.64
CA ARG A 191 12.40 3.11 1.20
C ARG A 191 13.10 3.94 0.14
N ASN A 192 13.34 5.19 0.44
CA ASN A 192 14.13 6.13 -0.40
C ASN A 192 13.56 6.27 -1.82
N VAL A 193 12.25 6.27 -1.96
CA VAL A 193 11.61 6.47 -3.27
C VAL A 193 11.39 7.96 -3.49
N ARG A 194 11.99 8.51 -4.57
CA ARG A 194 11.84 9.93 -4.91
C ARG A 194 10.52 10.17 -5.64
N VAL A 195 9.82 11.21 -5.26
CA VAL A 195 8.66 11.75 -5.99
C VAL A 195 9.18 12.58 -7.16
N VAL A 196 8.84 12.18 -8.37
CA VAL A 196 9.25 12.86 -9.61
C VAL A 196 8.36 14.04 -9.87
N GLU A 197 7.04 13.84 -9.78
CA GLU A 197 6.06 14.88 -10.05
C GLU A 197 4.75 14.60 -9.33
N VAL A 198 3.99 15.66 -9.03
CA VAL A 198 2.64 15.59 -8.48
C VAL A 198 1.73 16.43 -9.36
N LEU A 199 0.65 15.82 -9.86
CA LEU A 199 -0.38 16.45 -10.67
C LEU A 199 -1.67 16.58 -9.86
N PRO A 200 -1.88 17.68 -9.13
CA PRO A 200 -3.00 17.82 -8.20
C PRO A 200 -4.36 17.80 -8.90
N ALA A 201 -4.46 18.35 -10.10
CA ALA A 201 -5.68 18.40 -10.88
C ALA A 201 -6.24 17.01 -11.22
N GLU A 202 -5.35 16.05 -11.49
CA GLU A 202 -5.69 14.67 -11.85
C GLU A 202 -5.66 13.71 -10.64
N GLY A 203 -5.13 14.16 -9.52
CA GLY A 203 -4.90 13.33 -8.35
C GLY A 203 -3.77 12.29 -8.55
N ILE A 204 -2.76 12.60 -9.38
CA ILE A 204 -1.69 11.68 -9.77
C ILE A 204 -0.39 12.06 -9.06
N ILE A 205 0.31 11.02 -8.59
CA ILE A 205 1.66 11.12 -8.02
C ILE A 205 2.56 10.18 -8.83
N LEU A 206 3.66 10.70 -9.37
CA LEU A 206 4.68 9.96 -10.09
C LEU A 206 5.86 9.70 -9.16
N VAL A 207 6.17 8.42 -8.91
CA VAL A 207 7.30 8.03 -8.08
C VAL A 207 8.34 7.28 -8.92
N LYS A 208 9.63 7.55 -8.68
CA LYS A 208 10.75 6.94 -9.42
C LYS A 208 10.83 5.45 -9.10
N GLY A 209 10.84 4.62 -10.14
CA GLY A 209 11.09 3.20 -10.05
C GLY A 209 9.86 2.33 -9.73
N PRO A 210 10.07 1.04 -9.40
CA PRO A 210 9.01 0.07 -9.18
C PRO A 210 8.39 0.21 -7.79
N VAL A 211 7.07 0.05 -7.72
CA VAL A 211 6.28 -0.02 -6.48
C VAL A 211 5.70 -1.43 -6.34
N PRO A 212 5.74 -2.06 -5.14
CA PRO A 212 5.19 -3.38 -4.93
C PRO A 212 3.68 -3.43 -5.21
N GLY A 213 3.19 -4.61 -5.60
CA GLY A 213 1.79 -4.89 -5.86
C GLY A 213 1.38 -4.89 -7.33
N ALA A 214 0.15 -5.34 -7.58
CA ALA A 214 -0.50 -5.35 -8.89
C ALA A 214 -1.12 -3.98 -9.22
N ARG A 215 -1.71 -3.83 -10.40
CA ARG A 215 -2.60 -2.68 -10.70
C ARG A 215 -3.75 -2.64 -9.70
N ASN A 216 -4.22 -1.45 -9.39
CA ASN A 216 -5.28 -1.16 -8.42
C ASN A 216 -4.98 -1.57 -6.96
N THR A 217 -3.75 -2.00 -6.65
CA THR A 217 -3.36 -2.27 -5.25
C THR A 217 -3.22 -0.94 -4.50
N LEU A 218 -3.73 -0.92 -3.27
CA LEU A 218 -3.56 0.23 -2.37
C LEU A 218 -2.11 0.35 -1.92
N VAL A 219 -1.57 1.53 -2.03
CA VAL A 219 -0.20 1.90 -1.69
C VAL A 219 -0.24 2.98 -0.62
N LYS A 220 0.50 2.80 0.45
CA LYS A 220 0.73 3.80 1.49
C LYS A 220 2.05 4.51 1.21
N LEU A 221 2.01 5.82 1.11
CA LEU A 221 3.14 6.71 0.98
C LEU A 221 3.34 7.45 2.30
N VAL A 222 4.56 7.49 2.81
CA VAL A 222 4.91 8.25 4.03
C VAL A 222 6.22 8.97 3.78
N LYS A 223 6.30 10.27 4.08
CA LYS A 223 7.55 11.04 4.03
C LYS A 223 8.57 10.47 5.01
N GLU A 224 9.82 10.45 4.58
CA GLU A 224 10.97 10.11 5.44
C GLU A 224 11.62 11.36 6.02
#